data_80449c9ffefc79309f2cc1bdd76d0841
#
_entry.id   80449c9ffefc79309f2cc1bdd76d0841
#
_cell.length_a   1.000
_cell.length_b   1.000
_cell.length_c   1.000
_cell.angle_alpha   90.00
_cell.angle_beta   90.00
_cell.angle_gamma   90.00
#
_symmetry.space_group_name_H-M   'P 1'
#
loop_
_entity.id
_entity.type
_entity.pdbx_description
1 polymer ?
#
loop_
_entity_poly.entity_id
_entity_poly.type
_entity_poly.pdbx_seq_one_letter_code
_entity_poly.pdbx_strand_id
1 'polypeptide(L)'
;MAKDRILIVGMGGLGVPASWALARAGAQRMTLVDPDPVELSNLARQVIYRDRDIGISKVEAAARWLFERFPDVKVERHAVALDESNAARLVGAHDFVIDATDSPVAKFLINDMCIVARTPFVYGGVVGMNGQAMTVIPGETACIRCVFETPPDEDEIQSCREAGIVGPVAGAIGEMQATEAMRASRAQTFSLSGKILTYDASGPSRVRITSVSPRPGCGCGAWKQESESQAQGR
;
A
#
# COMPACT_ATOMS: atom_id res chain seq x y z
N MET A 1 -4.80 -20.22 11.22
CA MET A 1 -3.40 -19.85 10.92
C MET A 1 -3.29 -18.34 11.01
N ALA A 2 -2.26 -17.81 11.66
CA ALA A 2 -2.06 -16.36 11.73
C ALA A 2 -1.90 -15.78 10.31
N LYS A 3 -2.66 -14.74 9.97
CA LYS A 3 -2.53 -14.00 8.73
C LYS A 3 -1.42 -12.97 8.91
N ASP A 4 -0.16 -13.36 8.65
CA ASP A 4 1.01 -12.53 8.96
C ASP A 4 1.96 -12.30 7.77
N ARG A 5 1.57 -12.75 6.56
CA ARG A 5 2.36 -12.52 5.35
C ARG A 5 1.94 -11.20 4.72
N ILE A 6 2.72 -10.16 4.95
CA ILE A 6 2.44 -8.82 4.47
C ILE A 6 3.32 -8.51 3.27
N LEU A 7 2.72 -8.14 2.14
CA LEU A 7 3.40 -7.63 0.95
C LEU A 7 3.45 -6.10 1.00
N ILE A 8 4.63 -5.52 0.83
CA ILE A 8 4.82 -4.07 0.68
C ILE A 8 5.32 -3.82 -0.74
N VAL A 9 4.54 -3.12 -1.55
CA VAL A 9 4.91 -2.71 -2.89
C VAL A 9 5.32 -1.25 -2.88
N GLY A 10 6.59 -1.00 -3.21
CA GLY A 10 7.24 0.30 -3.09
C GLY A 10 8.01 0.45 -1.77
N MET A 11 9.33 0.70 -1.87
CA MET A 11 10.21 0.97 -0.72
C MET A 11 10.72 2.42 -0.74
N GLY A 12 9.79 3.33 -1.06
CA GLY A 12 9.98 4.78 -1.06
C GLY A 12 9.53 5.46 0.22
N GLY A 13 9.00 6.69 0.07
CA GLY A 13 8.56 7.54 1.19
C GLY A 13 7.44 6.96 2.06
N LEU A 14 6.61 6.06 1.51
CA LEU A 14 5.54 5.34 2.22
C LEU A 14 6.00 3.99 2.76
N GLY A 15 6.64 3.17 1.90
CA GLY A 15 7.01 1.80 2.25
C GLY A 15 8.08 1.68 3.31
N VAL A 16 9.04 2.63 3.33
CA VAL A 16 10.07 2.70 4.38
C VAL A 16 9.44 2.87 5.77
N PRO A 17 8.64 3.90 6.06
CA PRO A 17 8.00 4.03 7.37
C PRO A 17 7.01 2.89 7.66
N ALA A 18 6.28 2.40 6.65
CA ALA A 18 5.38 1.26 6.83
C ALA A 18 6.13 0.00 7.29
N SER A 19 7.23 -0.35 6.63
CA SER A 19 8.05 -1.52 7.01
C SER A 19 8.63 -1.42 8.41
N TRP A 20 9.09 -0.23 8.78
CA TRP A 20 9.59 0.05 10.13
C TRP A 20 8.49 -0.06 11.19
N ALA A 21 7.33 0.56 10.96
CA ALA A 21 6.19 0.50 11.87
C ALA A 21 5.70 -0.94 12.07
N LEU A 22 5.63 -1.75 11.00
CA LEU A 22 5.30 -3.17 11.06
C LEU A 22 6.28 -3.95 11.93
N ALA A 23 7.59 -3.77 11.71
CA ALA A 23 8.62 -4.45 12.50
C ALA A 23 8.51 -4.10 14.00
N ARG A 24 8.33 -2.82 14.33
CA ARG A 24 8.09 -2.35 15.70
C ARG A 24 6.84 -2.92 16.34
N ALA A 25 5.79 -3.12 15.53
CA ALA A 25 4.51 -3.68 15.98
C ALA A 25 4.54 -5.22 16.13
N GLY A 26 5.65 -5.87 15.77
CA GLY A 26 5.87 -7.31 15.91
C GLY A 26 5.41 -8.14 14.72
N ALA A 27 5.33 -7.56 13.51
CA ALA A 27 5.16 -8.33 12.28
C ALA A 27 6.33 -9.30 12.10
N GLN A 28 6.04 -10.57 11.81
CA GLN A 28 7.07 -11.61 11.73
C GLN A 28 7.57 -11.85 10.30
N ARG A 29 6.75 -11.54 9.29
CA ARG A 29 7.03 -11.81 7.88
C ARG A 29 6.62 -10.65 7.01
N MET A 30 7.57 -10.15 6.22
CA MET A 30 7.34 -9.11 5.22
C MET A 30 7.99 -9.50 3.90
N THR A 31 7.32 -9.21 2.80
CA THR A 31 7.87 -9.26 1.46
C THR A 31 7.96 -7.85 0.91
N LEU A 32 9.14 -7.44 0.47
CA LEU A 32 9.41 -6.11 -0.07
C LEU A 32 9.58 -6.20 -1.59
N VAL A 33 8.88 -5.34 -2.33
CA VAL A 33 8.94 -5.26 -3.79
C VAL A 33 9.23 -3.82 -4.19
N ASP A 34 10.35 -3.58 -4.87
CA ASP A 34 10.73 -2.27 -5.43
C ASP A 34 11.83 -2.48 -6.48
N PRO A 35 11.72 -1.91 -7.69
CA PRO A 35 12.71 -2.09 -8.75
C PRO A 35 13.95 -1.23 -8.58
N ASP A 36 13.85 -0.14 -7.81
CA ASP A 36 14.82 0.95 -7.85
C ASP A 36 16.04 0.72 -6.95
N PRO A 37 17.18 1.27 -7.31
CA PRO A 37 18.28 1.51 -6.39
C PRO A 37 17.98 2.71 -5.47
N VAL A 38 18.74 2.82 -4.40
CA VAL A 38 18.77 4.01 -3.55
C VAL A 38 19.49 5.13 -4.30
N GLU A 39 18.87 6.31 -4.34
CA GLU A 39 19.43 7.53 -4.95
C GLU A 39 19.67 8.61 -3.90
N LEU A 40 20.61 9.54 -4.15
CA LEU A 40 20.89 10.66 -3.26
C LEU A 40 19.63 11.49 -2.96
N SER A 41 18.79 11.73 -3.96
CA SER A 41 17.52 12.44 -3.85
C SER A 41 16.51 11.78 -2.89
N ASN A 42 16.68 10.49 -2.62
CA ASN A 42 15.79 9.73 -1.75
C ASN A 42 16.08 9.97 -0.26
N LEU A 43 17.32 10.26 0.12
CA LEU A 43 17.76 10.32 1.51
C LEU A 43 17.01 11.36 2.34
N ALA A 44 16.53 12.43 1.71
CA ALA A 44 15.77 13.48 2.39
C ALA A 44 14.42 13.01 2.98
N ARG A 45 13.84 11.89 2.48
CA ARG A 45 12.52 11.39 2.90
C ARG A 45 12.44 9.88 3.16
N GLN A 46 13.46 9.12 2.79
CA GLN A 46 13.54 7.67 2.98
C GLN A 46 14.58 7.37 4.08
N VAL A 47 14.20 7.64 5.31
CA VAL A 47 15.07 7.84 6.49
C VAL A 47 15.91 6.64 6.93
N ILE A 48 15.67 5.44 6.41
CA ILE A 48 16.47 4.26 6.74
C ILE A 48 17.73 4.14 5.86
N TYR A 49 17.73 4.78 4.68
CA TYR A 49 18.87 4.76 3.77
C TYR A 49 19.92 5.80 4.16
N ARG A 50 21.15 5.52 3.80
CA ARG A 50 22.33 6.35 4.07
C ARG A 50 23.17 6.48 2.82
N ASP A 51 24.14 7.39 2.82
CA ASP A 51 25.06 7.63 1.69
C ASP A 51 25.71 6.33 1.19
N ARG A 52 26.09 5.43 2.11
CA ARG A 52 26.67 4.12 1.79
C ARG A 52 25.72 3.17 1.05
N ASP A 53 24.44 3.48 1.02
CA ASP A 53 23.41 2.65 0.37
C ASP A 53 23.10 3.11 -1.06
N ILE A 54 23.64 4.27 -1.48
CA ILE A 54 23.44 4.79 -2.85
C ILE A 54 23.90 3.76 -3.88
N GLY A 55 23.05 3.47 -4.85
CA GLY A 55 23.27 2.47 -5.89
C GLY A 55 22.92 1.04 -5.50
N ILE A 56 22.65 0.76 -4.21
CA ILE A 56 22.17 -0.55 -3.75
C ILE A 56 20.65 -0.60 -3.94
N SER A 57 20.11 -1.77 -4.32
CA SER A 57 18.67 -1.96 -4.41
C SER A 57 17.97 -1.55 -3.11
N LYS A 58 16.87 -0.79 -3.20
CA LYS A 58 16.08 -0.35 -2.05
C LYS A 58 15.64 -1.51 -1.16
N VAL A 59 15.20 -2.63 -1.75
CA VAL A 59 14.75 -3.79 -0.97
C VAL A 59 15.91 -4.46 -0.23
N GLU A 60 17.11 -4.47 -0.80
CA GLU A 60 18.31 -5.00 -0.13
C GLU A 60 18.77 -4.10 1.02
N ALA A 61 18.82 -2.80 0.80
CA ALA A 61 19.20 -1.83 1.83
C ALA A 61 18.19 -1.84 2.99
N ALA A 62 16.89 -1.88 2.68
CA ALA A 62 15.83 -1.94 3.67
C ALA A 62 15.85 -3.24 4.49
N ALA A 63 16.02 -4.38 3.83
CA ALA A 63 16.10 -5.68 4.52
C ALA A 63 17.30 -5.76 5.46
N ARG A 64 18.46 -5.25 5.04
CA ARG A 64 19.65 -5.15 5.90
C ARG A 64 19.38 -4.27 7.12
N TRP A 65 18.79 -3.08 6.92
CA TRP A 65 18.45 -2.16 8.00
C TRP A 65 17.44 -2.77 8.98
N LEU A 66 16.44 -3.50 8.48
CA LEU A 66 15.45 -4.22 9.30
C LEU A 66 16.12 -5.34 10.09
N PHE A 67 16.96 -6.16 9.45
CA PHE A 67 17.67 -7.26 10.13
C PHE A 67 18.55 -6.78 11.28
N GLU A 68 19.28 -5.66 11.10
CA GLU A 68 20.13 -5.07 12.13
C GLU A 68 19.36 -4.67 13.41
N ARG A 69 18.04 -4.36 13.30
CA ARG A 69 17.22 -3.80 14.38
C ARG A 69 16.12 -4.73 14.86
N PHE A 70 15.67 -5.59 14.01
CA PHE A 70 14.56 -6.52 14.22
C PHE A 70 14.94 -7.91 13.68
N PRO A 71 15.93 -8.61 14.28
CA PRO A 71 16.50 -9.84 13.72
C PRO A 71 15.51 -11.00 13.63
N ASP A 72 14.40 -10.95 14.37
CA ASP A 72 13.35 -11.96 14.35
C ASP A 72 12.39 -11.80 13.15
N VAL A 73 12.43 -10.66 12.46
CA VAL A 73 11.57 -10.39 11.30
C VAL A 73 12.15 -11.02 10.05
N LYS A 74 11.39 -11.89 9.42
CA LYS A 74 11.75 -12.51 8.14
C LYS A 74 11.36 -11.60 6.99
N VAL A 75 12.35 -11.16 6.20
CA VAL A 75 12.15 -10.27 5.07
C VAL A 75 12.51 -10.97 3.77
N GLU A 76 11.52 -11.19 2.91
CA GLU A 76 11.71 -11.61 1.52
C GLU A 76 11.86 -10.36 0.63
N ARG A 77 12.68 -10.43 -0.42
CA ARG A 77 13.06 -9.28 -1.26
C ARG A 77 12.88 -9.60 -2.72
N HIS A 78 12.23 -8.69 -3.43
CA HIS A 78 12.08 -8.74 -4.89
C HIS A 78 12.48 -7.38 -5.48
N ALA A 79 13.69 -7.31 -6.03
CA ALA A 79 14.20 -6.13 -6.72
C ALA A 79 13.64 -6.07 -8.16
N VAL A 80 12.32 -5.98 -8.28
CA VAL A 80 11.59 -5.97 -9.55
C VAL A 80 10.41 -5.00 -9.48
N ALA A 81 9.99 -4.50 -10.63
CA ALA A 81 8.71 -3.80 -10.73
C ALA A 81 7.56 -4.79 -10.54
N LEU A 82 6.48 -4.36 -9.86
CA LEU A 82 5.23 -5.11 -9.90
C LEU A 82 4.56 -4.85 -11.25
N ASP A 83 4.34 -5.91 -12.01
CA ASP A 83 3.71 -5.89 -13.32
C ASP A 83 2.74 -7.06 -13.52
N GLU A 84 2.07 -7.13 -14.67
CA GLU A 84 1.10 -8.18 -14.98
C GLU A 84 1.67 -9.60 -14.91
N SER A 85 2.98 -9.77 -15.15
CA SER A 85 3.62 -11.09 -15.15
C SER A 85 3.84 -11.67 -13.75
N ASN A 86 3.94 -10.82 -12.74
CA ASN A 86 4.30 -11.22 -11.37
C ASN A 86 3.23 -10.89 -10.31
N ALA A 87 2.36 -9.90 -10.57
CA ALA A 87 1.42 -9.36 -9.58
C ALA A 87 0.45 -10.42 -9.04
N ALA A 88 -0.14 -11.26 -9.90
CA ALA A 88 -1.07 -12.30 -9.46
C ALA A 88 -0.41 -13.28 -8.47
N ARG A 89 0.83 -13.69 -8.74
CA ARG A 89 1.60 -14.59 -7.88
C ARG A 89 1.97 -13.92 -6.56
N LEU A 90 2.48 -12.70 -6.61
CA LEU A 90 2.91 -11.96 -5.42
C LEU A 90 1.71 -11.64 -4.53
N VAL A 91 0.64 -11.08 -5.07
CA VAL A 91 -0.57 -10.75 -4.29
C VAL A 91 -1.21 -12.01 -3.70
N GLY A 92 -1.41 -13.06 -4.51
CA GLY A 92 -2.06 -14.30 -4.05
C GLY A 92 -1.29 -15.10 -3.01
N ALA A 93 0.02 -14.85 -2.86
CA ALA A 93 0.85 -15.49 -1.84
C ALA A 93 0.77 -14.82 -0.46
N HIS A 94 0.10 -13.67 -0.34
CA HIS A 94 0.10 -12.85 0.87
C HIS A 94 -1.30 -12.69 1.48
N ASP A 95 -1.35 -12.39 2.76
CA ASP A 95 -2.59 -12.24 3.52
C ASP A 95 -3.08 -10.78 3.55
N PHE A 96 -2.17 -9.84 3.28
CA PHE A 96 -2.46 -8.40 3.19
C PHE A 96 -1.42 -7.70 2.31
N VAL A 97 -1.85 -6.66 1.58
CA VAL A 97 -0.96 -5.86 0.72
C VAL A 97 -0.96 -4.41 1.16
N ILE A 98 0.23 -3.81 1.22
CA ILE A 98 0.43 -2.37 1.37
C ILE A 98 0.85 -1.81 0.01
N ASP A 99 -0.01 -0.99 -0.58
CA ASP A 99 0.32 -0.18 -1.74
C ASP A 99 1.03 1.09 -1.30
N ALA A 100 2.35 1.09 -1.40
CA ALA A 100 3.23 2.21 -1.10
C ALA A 100 3.90 2.77 -2.36
N THR A 101 3.33 2.48 -3.54
CA THR A 101 3.84 2.95 -4.83
C THR A 101 3.53 4.44 -5.06
N ASP A 102 4.27 5.08 -5.96
CA ASP A 102 4.00 6.42 -6.48
C ASP A 102 3.43 6.39 -7.92
N SER A 103 3.37 5.20 -8.52
CA SER A 103 2.84 5.00 -9.87
C SER A 103 1.33 4.75 -9.86
N PRO A 104 0.51 5.62 -10.46
CA PRO A 104 -0.92 5.37 -10.60
C PRO A 104 -1.23 4.04 -11.30
N VAL A 105 -0.47 3.68 -12.33
CA VAL A 105 -0.64 2.41 -13.05
C VAL A 105 -0.43 1.22 -12.11
N ALA A 106 0.61 1.24 -11.29
CA ALA A 106 0.86 0.19 -10.30
C ALA A 106 -0.26 0.12 -9.24
N LYS A 107 -0.79 1.27 -8.79
CA LYS A 107 -1.92 1.31 -7.85
C LYS A 107 -3.16 0.62 -8.38
N PHE A 108 -3.51 0.87 -9.63
CA PHE A 108 -4.65 0.23 -10.28
C PHE A 108 -4.41 -1.26 -10.51
N LEU A 109 -3.19 -1.65 -10.89
CA LEU A 109 -2.80 -3.06 -11.00
C LEU A 109 -2.91 -3.79 -9.66
N ILE A 110 -2.40 -3.20 -8.58
CA ILE A 110 -2.51 -3.76 -7.21
C ILE A 110 -3.98 -3.92 -6.84
N ASN A 111 -4.80 -2.89 -7.06
CA ASN A 111 -6.24 -2.96 -6.81
C ASN A 111 -6.87 -4.14 -7.53
N ASP A 112 -6.66 -4.26 -8.84
CA ASP A 112 -7.30 -5.28 -9.66
C ASP A 112 -6.86 -6.69 -9.26
N MET A 113 -5.57 -6.88 -9.01
CA MET A 113 -5.04 -8.18 -8.58
C MET A 113 -5.49 -8.55 -7.17
N CYS A 114 -5.59 -7.59 -6.25
CA CYS A 114 -6.13 -7.82 -4.91
C CYS A 114 -7.63 -8.19 -4.95
N ILE A 115 -8.42 -7.56 -5.82
CA ILE A 115 -9.83 -7.92 -6.02
C ILE A 115 -9.95 -9.37 -6.53
N VAL A 116 -9.17 -9.73 -7.56
CA VAL A 116 -9.18 -11.09 -8.14
C VAL A 116 -8.71 -12.13 -7.12
N ALA A 117 -7.63 -11.86 -6.41
CA ALA A 117 -7.06 -12.77 -5.41
C ALA A 117 -7.85 -12.79 -4.08
N ARG A 118 -8.83 -11.90 -3.91
CA ARG A 118 -9.56 -11.68 -2.64
C ARG A 118 -8.65 -11.35 -1.47
N THR A 119 -7.54 -10.68 -1.74
CA THR A 119 -6.57 -10.26 -0.73
C THR A 119 -6.87 -8.82 -0.31
N PRO A 120 -7.15 -8.55 0.98
CA PRO A 120 -7.35 -7.18 1.45
C PRO A 120 -6.06 -6.38 1.32
N PHE A 121 -6.21 -5.08 1.06
CA PHE A 121 -5.06 -4.18 0.93
C PHE A 121 -5.36 -2.78 1.44
N VAL A 122 -4.30 -2.03 1.70
CA VAL A 122 -4.40 -0.60 2.00
C VAL A 122 -3.68 0.22 0.94
N TYR A 123 -4.43 1.10 0.30
CA TYR A 123 -3.94 2.14 -0.59
C TYR A 123 -3.30 3.26 0.20
N GLY A 124 -2.18 3.80 -0.26
CA GLY A 124 -1.58 5.03 0.22
C GLY A 124 -1.17 5.94 -0.93
N GLY A 125 -1.38 7.24 -0.78
CA GLY A 125 -0.95 8.25 -1.75
C GLY A 125 -0.51 9.51 -1.04
N VAL A 126 0.52 10.20 -1.55
CA VAL A 126 1.00 11.48 -1.03
C VAL A 126 1.42 12.38 -2.18
N VAL A 127 0.93 13.62 -2.15
CA VAL A 127 1.33 14.70 -3.08
C VAL A 127 1.50 15.99 -2.27
N GLY A 128 2.68 16.57 -2.29
CA GLY A 128 3.01 17.77 -1.52
C GLY A 128 2.76 17.57 -0.03
N MET A 129 1.88 18.39 0.54
CA MET A 129 1.44 18.38 1.95
C MET A 129 0.21 17.49 2.18
N ASN A 130 -0.31 16.82 1.15
CA ASN A 130 -1.53 16.03 1.22
C ASN A 130 -1.25 14.55 1.16
N GLY A 131 -1.91 13.78 2.02
CA GLY A 131 -1.85 12.33 2.04
C GLY A 131 -3.23 11.69 2.04
N GLN A 132 -3.34 10.47 1.54
CA GLN A 132 -4.55 9.66 1.54
C GLN A 132 -4.24 8.22 1.92
N ALA A 133 -5.20 7.57 2.59
CA ALA A 133 -5.18 6.14 2.83
C ALA A 133 -6.59 5.57 2.79
N MET A 134 -6.74 4.34 2.28
CA MET A 134 -8.01 3.63 2.19
C MET A 134 -7.78 2.13 2.28
N THR A 135 -8.50 1.44 3.16
CA THR A 135 -8.47 -0.02 3.21
C THR A 135 -9.57 -0.61 2.34
N VAL A 136 -9.18 -1.49 1.46
CA VAL A 136 -10.08 -2.22 0.55
C VAL A 136 -10.17 -3.67 1.01
N ILE A 137 -11.40 -4.11 1.25
CA ILE A 137 -11.74 -5.52 1.49
C ILE A 137 -12.51 -5.99 0.26
N PRO A 138 -11.91 -6.86 -0.56
CA PRO A 138 -12.53 -7.33 -1.81
C PRO A 138 -13.94 -7.89 -1.57
N GLY A 139 -14.89 -7.35 -2.32
CA GLY A 139 -16.32 -7.70 -2.24
C GLY A 139 -17.09 -7.14 -1.06
N GLU A 140 -16.45 -6.44 -0.14
CA GLU A 140 -17.14 -5.84 1.02
C GLU A 140 -17.17 -4.32 0.94
N THR A 141 -16.08 -3.71 0.49
CA THR A 141 -15.93 -2.25 0.45
C THR A 141 -15.75 -1.71 -0.96
N ALA A 142 -15.86 -0.39 -1.10
CA ALA A 142 -15.43 0.30 -2.32
C ALA A 142 -13.94 0.00 -2.57
N CYS A 143 -13.56 -0.11 -3.83
CA CYS A 143 -12.17 -0.25 -4.27
C CYS A 143 -11.65 1.06 -4.88
N ILE A 144 -10.39 1.08 -5.32
CA ILE A 144 -9.78 2.28 -5.92
C ILE A 144 -10.55 2.73 -7.15
N ARG A 145 -11.05 1.79 -7.99
CA ARG A 145 -11.87 2.12 -9.17
C ARG A 145 -13.25 2.66 -8.82
N CYS A 146 -13.74 2.49 -7.60
CA CYS A 146 -14.98 3.15 -7.16
C CYS A 146 -14.77 4.64 -6.89
N VAL A 147 -13.54 5.05 -6.55
CA VAL A 147 -13.18 6.42 -6.19
C VAL A 147 -12.61 7.18 -7.40
N PHE A 148 -11.68 6.58 -8.12
CA PHE A 148 -10.88 7.25 -9.16
C PHE A 148 -11.14 6.77 -10.58
N GLU A 149 -12.03 5.80 -10.80
CA GLU A 149 -12.45 5.19 -12.07
C GLU A 149 -11.30 4.69 -12.97
N THR A 150 -10.44 5.60 -13.42
CA THR A 150 -9.30 5.34 -14.30
C THR A 150 -8.02 5.94 -13.71
N PRO A 151 -6.84 5.43 -14.09
CA PRO A 151 -5.59 6.12 -13.79
C PRO A 151 -5.62 7.56 -14.34
N PRO A 152 -4.97 8.52 -13.67
CA PRO A 152 -4.79 9.87 -14.19
C PRO A 152 -3.98 9.87 -15.49
N ASP A 153 -4.13 10.89 -16.30
CA ASP A 153 -3.35 11.08 -17.53
C ASP A 153 -1.89 11.49 -17.24
N GLU A 154 -1.08 11.55 -18.32
CA GLU A 154 0.35 11.86 -18.19
C GLU A 154 0.61 13.27 -17.66
N ASP A 155 -0.21 14.25 -18.00
CA ASP A 155 -0.06 15.64 -17.54
C ASP A 155 -0.38 15.76 -16.05
N GLU A 156 -1.41 15.08 -15.58
CA GLU A 156 -1.75 14.99 -14.15
C GLU A 156 -0.65 14.28 -13.35
N ILE A 157 -0.07 13.21 -13.89
CA ILE A 157 1.06 12.48 -13.27
C ILE A 157 2.29 13.38 -13.17
N GLN A 158 2.61 14.15 -14.23
CA GLN A 158 3.74 15.06 -14.22
C GLN A 158 3.57 16.17 -13.18
N SER A 159 2.40 16.77 -13.08
CA SER A 159 2.11 17.80 -12.07
C SER A 159 2.26 17.29 -10.65
N CYS A 160 1.85 16.04 -10.38
CA CYS A 160 2.05 15.40 -9.07
C CYS A 160 3.54 15.18 -8.75
N ARG A 161 4.36 14.81 -9.73
CA ARG A 161 5.81 14.64 -9.55
C ARG A 161 6.51 15.97 -9.26
N GLU A 162 6.11 17.04 -9.94
CA GLU A 162 6.63 18.40 -9.73
C GLU A 162 6.28 18.96 -8.36
N ALA A 163 5.09 18.65 -7.83
CA ALA A 163 4.69 19.03 -6.48
C ALA A 163 5.55 18.40 -5.38
N GLY A 164 6.21 17.29 -5.69
CA GLY A 164 7.07 16.57 -4.76
C GLY A 164 6.32 15.91 -3.61
N ILE A 165 7.05 15.46 -2.59
CA ILE A 165 6.52 14.75 -1.42
C ILE A 165 7.19 15.28 -0.16
N VAL A 166 6.40 15.68 0.83
CA VAL A 166 6.89 16.06 2.16
C VAL A 166 7.07 14.80 3.01
N GLY A 167 8.31 14.50 3.39
CA GLY A 167 8.69 13.27 4.11
C GLY A 167 7.83 12.95 5.35
N PRO A 168 7.61 13.87 6.28
CA PRO A 168 6.72 13.66 7.44
C PRO A 168 5.28 13.24 7.07
N VAL A 169 4.72 13.78 5.97
CA VAL A 169 3.38 13.38 5.48
C VAL A 169 3.40 11.94 4.99
N ALA A 170 4.41 11.59 4.19
CA ALA A 170 4.60 10.20 3.73
C ALA A 170 4.80 9.25 4.92
N GLY A 171 5.58 9.67 5.93
CA GLY A 171 5.75 8.92 7.18
C GLY A 171 4.44 8.63 7.89
N ALA A 172 3.58 9.64 8.05
CA ALA A 172 2.28 9.50 8.70
C ALA A 172 1.35 8.52 7.94
N ILE A 173 1.27 8.65 6.60
CA ILE A 173 0.46 7.76 5.78
C ILE A 173 1.01 6.32 5.81
N GLY A 174 2.33 6.13 5.71
CA GLY A 174 2.95 4.80 5.80
C GLY A 174 2.69 4.12 7.14
N GLU A 175 2.70 4.87 8.26
CA GLU A 175 2.37 4.32 9.58
C GLU A 175 0.88 3.95 9.70
N MET A 176 -0.02 4.73 9.08
CA MET A 176 -1.44 4.37 8.99
C MET A 176 -1.64 3.09 8.19
N GLN A 177 -0.94 2.93 7.07
CA GLN A 177 -0.97 1.69 6.28
C GLN A 177 -0.49 0.48 7.09
N ALA A 178 0.62 0.62 7.82
CA ALA A 178 1.13 -0.42 8.70
C ALA A 178 0.12 -0.80 9.81
N THR A 179 -0.58 0.19 10.36
CA THR A 179 -1.62 -0.02 11.39
C THR A 179 -2.75 -0.89 10.84
N GLU A 180 -3.23 -0.63 9.61
CA GLU A 180 -4.26 -1.46 8.97
C GLU A 180 -3.75 -2.89 8.70
N ALA A 181 -2.52 -3.05 8.23
CA ALA A 181 -1.91 -4.37 8.03
C ALA A 181 -1.78 -5.16 9.34
N MET A 182 -1.43 -4.49 10.45
CA MET A 182 -1.38 -5.14 11.77
C MET A 182 -2.77 -5.51 12.30
N ARG A 183 -3.81 -4.76 11.95
CA ARG A 183 -5.20 -5.15 12.24
C ARG A 183 -5.58 -6.44 11.51
N ALA A 184 -5.17 -6.57 10.23
CA ALA A 184 -5.37 -7.79 9.45
C ALA A 184 -4.73 -9.01 10.14
N SER A 185 -3.46 -8.89 10.56
CA SER A 185 -2.72 -9.99 11.21
C SER A 185 -3.32 -10.40 12.56
N ARG A 186 -3.96 -9.46 13.25
CA ARG A 186 -4.61 -9.68 14.56
C ARG A 186 -6.09 -9.99 14.46
N ALA A 187 -6.63 -10.18 13.26
CA ALA A 187 -8.06 -10.38 12.98
C ALA A 187 -8.96 -9.29 13.61
N GLN A 188 -8.47 -8.05 13.63
CA GLN A 188 -9.20 -6.88 14.13
C GLN A 188 -9.93 -6.18 13.00
N THR A 189 -10.98 -5.42 13.34
CA THR A 189 -11.70 -4.58 12.39
C THR A 189 -10.80 -3.46 11.85
N PHE A 190 -10.79 -3.26 10.54
CA PHE A 190 -10.06 -2.18 9.90
C PHE A 190 -10.67 -0.82 10.22
N SER A 191 -9.83 0.17 10.53
CA SER A 191 -10.29 1.54 10.80
C SER A 191 -10.77 2.27 9.55
N LEU A 192 -10.16 1.94 8.40
CA LEU A 192 -10.40 2.58 7.10
C LEU A 192 -11.25 1.72 6.15
N SER A 193 -11.90 0.66 6.65
CA SER A 193 -12.82 -0.15 5.86
C SER A 193 -14.00 0.68 5.35
N GLY A 194 -14.18 0.76 4.02
CA GLY A 194 -15.22 1.58 3.39
C GLY A 194 -15.06 3.08 3.60
N LYS A 195 -13.85 3.53 3.91
CA LYS A 195 -13.55 4.94 4.18
C LYS A 195 -12.24 5.34 3.53
N ILE A 196 -12.20 6.58 3.03
CA ILE A 196 -10.96 7.22 2.63
C ILE A 196 -10.58 8.27 3.68
N LEU A 197 -9.36 8.18 4.19
CA LEU A 197 -8.75 9.20 5.01
C LEU A 197 -8.00 10.16 4.11
N THR A 198 -8.22 11.46 4.30
CA THR A 198 -7.40 12.53 3.72
C THR A 198 -6.67 13.25 4.85
N TYR A 199 -5.37 13.44 4.69
CA TYR A 199 -4.52 14.20 5.60
C TYR A 199 -3.97 15.43 4.88
N ASP A 200 -4.22 16.62 5.41
CA ASP A 200 -3.70 17.89 4.91
C ASP A 200 -2.80 18.52 5.99
N ALA A 201 -1.50 18.51 5.76
CA ALA A 201 -0.54 19.05 6.71
C ALA A 201 -0.44 20.58 6.67
N SER A 202 -1.04 21.26 5.69
CA SER A 202 -1.05 22.73 5.54
C SER A 202 -2.22 23.40 6.28
N GLY A 203 -3.31 22.64 6.51
CA GLY A 203 -4.56 23.19 7.06
C GLY A 203 -4.74 23.00 8.57
N PRO A 204 -5.69 23.71 9.18
CA PRO A 204 -6.05 23.56 10.60
C PRO A 204 -6.77 22.23 10.90
N SER A 205 -7.57 21.74 9.94
CA SER A 205 -8.30 20.45 10.04
C SER A 205 -7.53 19.38 9.27
N ARG A 206 -6.54 18.80 9.93
CA ARG A 206 -5.54 17.95 9.30
C ARG A 206 -6.04 16.58 8.83
N VAL A 207 -7.10 16.05 9.41
CA VAL A 207 -7.63 14.73 9.07
C VAL A 207 -9.10 14.82 8.74
N ARG A 208 -9.48 14.29 7.58
CA ARG A 208 -10.87 14.04 7.21
C ARG A 208 -11.03 12.55 6.90
N ILE A 209 -12.11 11.95 7.38
CA ILE A 209 -12.51 10.60 7.05
C ILE A 209 -13.86 10.67 6.34
N THR A 210 -13.92 10.16 5.11
CA THR A 210 -15.12 10.16 4.26
C THR A 210 -15.53 8.74 3.98
N SER A 211 -16.79 8.37 4.22
CA SER A 211 -17.34 7.07 3.84
C SER A 211 -17.45 6.96 2.33
N VAL A 212 -17.09 5.80 1.78
CA VAL A 212 -17.14 5.52 0.34
C VAL A 212 -17.89 4.21 0.13
N SER A 213 -18.94 4.26 -0.71
CA SER A 213 -19.71 3.07 -1.09
C SER A 213 -19.20 2.48 -2.41
N PRO A 214 -19.32 1.16 -2.62
CA PRO A 214 -19.06 0.56 -3.92
C PRO A 214 -19.89 1.22 -5.02
N ARG A 215 -19.24 1.55 -6.15
CA ARG A 215 -19.90 2.14 -7.30
C ARG A 215 -20.73 1.07 -8.03
N PRO A 216 -22.02 1.33 -8.38
CA PRO A 216 -22.79 0.41 -9.21
C PRO A 216 -22.06 0.06 -10.51
N GLY A 217 -22.01 -1.22 -10.85
CA GLY A 217 -21.33 -1.71 -12.04
C GLY A 217 -19.79 -1.82 -11.92
N CYS A 218 -19.20 -1.47 -10.80
CA CYS A 218 -17.77 -1.72 -10.57
C CYS A 218 -17.49 -3.22 -10.39
N GLY A 219 -16.48 -3.76 -11.10
CA GLY A 219 -16.11 -5.17 -11.03
C GLY A 219 -15.70 -5.69 -9.64
N CYS A 220 -15.43 -4.80 -8.68
CA CYS A 220 -15.06 -5.20 -7.33
C CYS A 220 -16.15 -5.92 -6.54
N GLY A 221 -17.42 -5.82 -6.98
CA GLY A 221 -18.56 -6.50 -6.37
C GLY A 221 -19.14 -7.64 -7.20
N ALA A 222 -18.60 -7.92 -8.38
CA ALA A 222 -19.20 -8.85 -9.34
C ALA A 222 -19.46 -10.26 -8.76
N TRP A 223 -18.56 -10.78 -7.96
CA TRP A 223 -18.68 -12.11 -7.35
C TRP A 223 -19.74 -12.21 -6.25
N LYS A 224 -20.16 -11.09 -5.60
CA LYS A 224 -21.32 -11.09 -4.69
C LYS A 224 -22.61 -11.41 -5.45
N GLN A 225 -22.76 -10.84 -6.64
CA GLN A 225 -23.94 -11.09 -7.49
C GLN A 225 -24.00 -12.54 -7.96
N GLU A 226 -22.86 -13.17 -8.24
CA GLU A 226 -22.81 -14.59 -8.63
C GLU A 226 -23.18 -15.51 -7.45
N SER A 227 -22.70 -15.23 -6.23
CA SER A 227 -23.03 -16.03 -5.04
C SER A 227 -24.48 -15.88 -4.61
N GLU A 228 -25.08 -14.69 -4.74
CA GLU A 228 -26.49 -14.44 -4.44
C GLU A 228 -27.42 -15.09 -5.49
N SER A 229 -27.03 -15.07 -6.76
CA SER A 229 -27.81 -15.74 -7.83
C SER A 229 -27.78 -17.27 -7.70
N GLN A 230 -26.67 -17.86 -7.25
CA GLN A 230 -26.57 -19.30 -6.96
C GLN A 230 -27.32 -19.72 -5.70
N ALA A 231 -27.47 -18.82 -4.71
CA ALA A 231 -28.23 -19.09 -3.50
C ALA A 231 -29.75 -19.00 -3.71
N GLN A 232 -30.21 -18.18 -4.67
CA GLN A 232 -31.62 -18.02 -5.03
C GLN A 232 -32.13 -19.05 -6.05
N GLY A 233 -31.24 -19.82 -6.67
CA GLY A 233 -31.54 -20.87 -7.64
C GLY A 233 -31.61 -22.31 -7.08
N ARG A 234 -31.68 -22.45 -5.74
CA ARG A 234 -31.87 -23.75 -5.08
C ARG A 234 -33.20 -23.84 -4.36
#